data_cbf21c70a0dae1b42448ddf38517a58f
#
_entry.id   cbf21c70a0dae1b42448ddf38517a58f
#
_cell.length_a   1.000
_cell.length_b   1.000
_cell.length_c   1.000
_cell.angle_alpha   90.00
_cell.angle_beta   90.00
_cell.angle_gamma   90.00
#
_symmetry.space_group_name_H-M   'P 1'
#
loop_
_entity.id
_entity.type
_entity.pdbx_description
1 polymer ?
#
loop_
_entity_poly.entity_id
_entity_poly.type
_entity_poly.pdbx_seq_one_letter_code
_entity_poly.pdbx_strand_id
1 'polypeptide(L)'
;VRVSGGKNTSVAVISASILSETPCVIENLPNIEDVNVSVETLRHLGAKVNWDPDAGVMEVDSSTISRTDLPLELCRRMRASSYYIGALLARFGRAQVPLPGGCDIGRRPIDQHIKGFEQLGAKVSIHHGKIDAQAENLVGTHIYLDCPSVGATINIMMAACMAEGKTIIENPAKEPHIVDVANFLNSMGANIRGAGTDVIRIVGVEKLHKTEYSIIPDQIEAGTFMFAVAATGGDVLVKNVIPKHLEATTAKLVEAGCKVEEFDDAVRIISNGKLHHTQVTTLPYPGFPTDMQPQMAVLLGIAEGTSTVTESIFENRFKYVDELTRMGANIKVESNIAIINGVNQYTGAHVNAPDLRAGAALVIAGLVADGITLKIINK
;
A
#
# COMPACT_ATOMS: atom_id res chain seq x y z
N VAL A 1 -15.40 -15.34 -3.80
CA VAL A 1 -15.03 -13.94 -4.05
C VAL A 1 -13.76 -13.93 -4.87
N ARG A 2 -13.63 -12.99 -5.82
CA ARG A 2 -12.41 -12.77 -6.60
C ARG A 2 -11.81 -11.41 -6.21
N VAL A 3 -10.53 -11.39 -5.89
CA VAL A 3 -9.78 -10.20 -5.47
C VAL A 3 -9.26 -9.45 -6.69
N SER A 4 -9.30 -8.13 -6.64
CA SER A 4 -8.74 -7.23 -7.66
C SER A 4 -7.24 -6.99 -7.48
N GLY A 5 -6.64 -6.28 -8.40
CA GLY A 5 -5.23 -5.91 -8.31
C GLY A 5 -4.94 -4.97 -7.13
N GLY A 6 -3.72 -5.01 -6.65
CA GLY A 6 -3.30 -4.31 -5.43
C GLY A 6 -3.33 -2.79 -5.58
N LYS A 7 -4.05 -2.10 -4.68
CA LYS A 7 -4.05 -0.62 -4.62
C LYS A 7 -2.63 -0.05 -4.55
N ASN A 8 -1.82 -0.56 -3.61
CA ASN A 8 -0.46 -0.04 -3.38
C ASN A 8 0.47 -0.33 -4.57
N THR A 9 0.28 -1.46 -5.22
CA THR A 9 1.00 -1.83 -6.45
C THR A 9 0.61 -0.91 -7.61
N SER A 10 -0.70 -0.69 -7.81
CA SER A 10 -1.23 0.12 -8.91
C SER A 10 -0.56 1.48 -8.98
N VAL A 11 -0.59 2.24 -7.88
CA VAL A 11 -0.06 3.61 -7.87
C VAL A 11 1.46 3.66 -8.10
N ALA A 12 2.19 2.65 -7.64
CA ALA A 12 3.63 2.57 -7.84
C ALA A 12 3.99 2.18 -9.28
N VAL A 13 3.31 1.17 -9.86
CA VAL A 13 3.53 0.72 -11.25
C VAL A 13 3.10 1.80 -12.24
N ILE A 14 1.96 2.47 -12.00
CA ILE A 14 1.52 3.59 -12.86
C ILE A 14 2.55 4.72 -12.83
N SER A 15 3.11 5.08 -11.67
CA SER A 15 4.17 6.10 -11.63
C SER A 15 5.46 5.65 -12.31
N ALA A 16 5.81 4.37 -12.20
CA ALA A 16 6.99 3.78 -12.85
C ALA A 16 6.87 3.72 -14.39
N SER A 17 5.65 3.68 -14.95
CA SER A 17 5.43 3.69 -16.40
C SER A 17 5.97 4.94 -17.11
N ILE A 18 6.18 6.03 -16.36
CA ILE A 18 6.83 7.26 -16.86
C ILE A 18 8.24 6.99 -17.39
N LEU A 19 8.94 5.99 -16.86
CA LEU A 19 10.32 5.69 -17.22
C LEU A 19 10.48 5.13 -18.64
N SER A 20 9.41 4.63 -19.26
CA SER A 20 9.42 4.20 -20.66
C SER A 20 9.10 5.35 -21.61
N GLU A 21 9.81 5.43 -22.74
CA GLU A 21 9.47 6.33 -23.86
C GLU A 21 8.47 5.74 -24.83
N THR A 22 8.04 4.51 -24.61
CA THR A 22 7.12 3.75 -25.47
C THR A 22 5.91 3.27 -24.65
N PRO A 23 4.74 3.08 -25.27
CA PRO A 23 3.51 2.73 -24.56
C PRO A 23 3.66 1.47 -23.71
N CYS A 24 3.19 1.54 -22.45
CA CYS A 24 3.08 0.40 -21.55
C CYS A 24 1.61 0.06 -21.33
N VAL A 25 1.30 -1.23 -21.26
CA VAL A 25 -0.03 -1.74 -20.89
C VAL A 25 0.04 -2.33 -19.48
N ILE A 26 -0.82 -1.86 -18.59
CA ILE A 26 -0.90 -2.32 -17.22
C ILE A 26 -2.29 -2.92 -16.99
N GLU A 27 -2.32 -4.16 -16.56
CA GLU A 27 -3.54 -4.96 -16.38
C GLU A 27 -3.82 -5.24 -14.90
N ASN A 28 -5.02 -5.73 -14.62
CA ASN A 28 -5.52 -6.07 -13.29
C ASN A 28 -5.59 -4.84 -12.36
N LEU A 29 -5.74 -3.64 -12.91
CA LEU A 29 -5.88 -2.42 -12.11
C LEU A 29 -7.28 -2.33 -11.50
N PRO A 30 -7.40 -2.02 -10.19
CA PRO A 30 -8.70 -1.83 -9.58
C PRO A 30 -9.31 -0.47 -9.98
N ASN A 31 -10.63 -0.41 -10.11
CA ASN A 31 -11.33 0.85 -10.32
C ASN A 31 -11.52 1.59 -8.98
N ILE A 32 -10.50 2.33 -8.57
CA ILE A 32 -10.44 3.07 -7.31
C ILE A 32 -9.97 4.50 -7.53
N GLU A 33 -10.27 5.38 -6.58
CA GLU A 33 -9.93 6.81 -6.67
C GLU A 33 -8.43 7.05 -6.90
N ASP A 34 -7.53 6.33 -6.22
CA ASP A 34 -6.07 6.51 -6.41
C ASP A 34 -5.62 6.21 -7.85
N VAL A 35 -6.23 5.23 -8.53
CA VAL A 35 -5.96 4.94 -9.94
C VAL A 35 -6.48 6.08 -10.82
N ASN A 36 -7.68 6.57 -10.58
CA ASN A 36 -8.26 7.68 -11.33
C ASN A 36 -7.43 8.97 -11.17
N VAL A 37 -6.98 9.28 -9.94
CA VAL A 37 -6.06 10.41 -9.69
C VAL A 37 -4.71 10.21 -10.38
N SER A 38 -4.22 8.98 -10.46
CA SER A 38 -2.99 8.68 -11.21
C SER A 38 -3.16 8.95 -12.71
N VAL A 39 -4.33 8.62 -13.29
CA VAL A 39 -4.68 8.97 -14.69
C VAL A 39 -4.66 10.49 -14.89
N GLU A 40 -5.33 11.24 -14.00
CA GLU A 40 -5.32 12.70 -14.04
C GLU A 40 -3.90 13.28 -13.94
N THR A 41 -3.08 12.68 -13.06
CA THR A 41 -1.68 13.09 -12.86
C THR A 41 -0.83 12.85 -14.12
N LEU A 42 -0.92 11.67 -14.73
CA LEU A 42 -0.20 11.37 -15.97
C LEU A 42 -0.62 12.29 -17.12
N ARG A 43 -1.92 12.57 -17.25
CA ARG A 43 -2.45 13.51 -18.26
C ARG A 43 -1.96 14.94 -17.99
N HIS A 44 -1.89 15.36 -16.73
CA HIS A 44 -1.32 16.67 -16.36
C HIS A 44 0.16 16.79 -16.78
N LEU A 45 0.94 15.72 -16.59
CA LEU A 45 2.35 15.68 -17.02
C LEU A 45 2.50 15.69 -18.55
N GLY A 46 1.44 15.39 -19.30
CA GLY A 46 1.41 15.36 -20.77
C GLY A 46 1.41 13.96 -21.37
N ALA A 47 1.29 12.90 -20.59
CA ALA A 47 1.14 11.54 -21.11
C ALA A 47 -0.25 11.34 -21.76
N LYS A 48 -0.31 10.47 -22.78
CA LYS A 48 -1.57 9.96 -23.30
C LYS A 48 -1.95 8.71 -22.51
N VAL A 49 -3.14 8.72 -21.94
CA VAL A 49 -3.64 7.62 -21.11
C VAL A 49 -4.99 7.17 -21.60
N ASN A 50 -5.07 5.88 -21.97
CA ASN A 50 -6.31 5.18 -22.22
C ASN A 50 -6.60 4.25 -21.04
N TRP A 51 -7.64 4.54 -20.28
CA TRP A 51 -8.03 3.81 -19.08
C TRP A 51 -9.42 3.20 -19.26
N ASP A 52 -9.50 1.87 -19.19
CA ASP A 52 -10.73 1.09 -19.15
C ASP A 52 -10.94 0.54 -17.72
N PRO A 53 -11.78 1.20 -16.91
CA PRO A 53 -12.01 0.78 -15.52
C PRO A 53 -12.79 -0.54 -15.40
N ASP A 54 -13.55 -0.94 -16.42
CA ASP A 54 -14.32 -2.17 -16.39
C ASP A 54 -13.45 -3.38 -16.74
N ALA A 55 -12.52 -3.22 -17.68
CA ALA A 55 -11.52 -4.22 -17.99
C ALA A 55 -10.34 -4.23 -16.99
N GLY A 56 -10.14 -3.15 -16.23
CA GLY A 56 -8.97 -2.99 -15.36
C GLY A 56 -7.66 -2.85 -16.13
N VAL A 57 -7.70 -2.25 -17.33
CA VAL A 57 -6.56 -2.12 -18.24
C VAL A 57 -6.26 -0.67 -18.54
N MET A 58 -5.01 -0.30 -18.40
CA MET A 58 -4.51 1.06 -18.68
C MET A 58 -3.36 1.00 -19.68
N GLU A 59 -3.48 1.74 -20.78
CA GLU A 59 -2.38 2.02 -21.68
C GLU A 59 -1.82 3.41 -21.40
N VAL A 60 -0.50 3.51 -21.19
CA VAL A 60 0.20 4.75 -20.90
C VAL A 60 1.28 5.00 -21.93
N ASP A 61 1.11 6.05 -22.75
CA ASP A 61 2.14 6.57 -23.64
C ASP A 61 2.78 7.82 -22.99
N SER A 62 3.95 7.62 -22.41
CA SER A 62 4.72 8.66 -21.72
C SER A 62 5.66 9.45 -22.66
N SER A 63 5.66 9.19 -23.97
CA SER A 63 6.56 9.85 -24.93
C SER A 63 6.33 11.37 -25.04
N THR A 64 5.12 11.81 -24.73
CA THR A 64 4.69 13.21 -24.86
C THR A 64 4.74 14.00 -23.53
N ILE A 65 5.29 13.42 -22.47
CA ILE A 65 5.47 14.13 -21.19
C ILE A 65 6.38 15.33 -21.40
N SER A 66 5.91 16.50 -20.98
CA SER A 66 6.60 17.78 -21.11
C SER A 66 6.67 18.57 -19.80
N ARG A 67 6.05 18.06 -18.73
CA ARG A 67 6.03 18.70 -17.42
C ARG A 67 6.67 17.79 -16.38
N THR A 68 7.28 18.41 -15.38
CA THR A 68 7.92 17.73 -14.24
C THR A 68 7.41 18.25 -12.89
N ASP A 69 6.28 18.98 -12.92
CA ASP A 69 5.62 19.54 -11.74
C ASP A 69 4.24 18.90 -11.54
N LEU A 70 3.86 18.67 -10.30
CA LEU A 70 2.51 18.21 -9.95
C LEU A 70 1.70 19.31 -9.29
N PRO A 71 0.38 19.40 -9.56
CA PRO A 71 -0.51 20.32 -8.89
C PRO A 71 -0.86 19.84 -7.48
N LEU A 72 -1.02 20.80 -6.55
CA LEU A 72 -1.31 20.53 -5.14
C LEU A 72 -2.61 19.75 -4.95
N GLU A 73 -3.62 20.02 -5.77
CA GLU A 73 -4.94 19.38 -5.70
C GLU A 73 -4.84 17.86 -5.89
N LEU A 74 -4.06 17.39 -6.87
CA LEU A 74 -3.86 15.96 -7.11
C LEU A 74 -3.04 15.31 -5.99
N CYS A 75 -1.99 16.00 -5.50
CA CYS A 75 -1.17 15.50 -4.41
C CYS A 75 -1.93 15.39 -3.07
N ARG A 76 -2.93 16.23 -2.85
CA ARG A 76 -3.82 16.14 -1.67
C ARG A 76 -4.77 14.95 -1.74
N ARG A 77 -5.24 14.59 -2.93
CA ARG A 77 -6.14 13.44 -3.14
C ARG A 77 -5.42 12.11 -3.10
N MET A 78 -4.14 12.08 -3.50
CA MET A 78 -3.36 10.85 -3.58
C MET A 78 -2.01 10.99 -2.89
N ARG A 79 -1.84 10.26 -1.80
CA ARG A 79 -0.60 10.26 -1.03
C ARG A 79 0.59 9.69 -1.78
N ALA A 80 0.35 8.71 -2.64
CA ALA A 80 1.34 8.08 -3.49
C ALA A 80 1.94 9.03 -4.56
N SER A 81 1.47 10.28 -4.64
CA SER A 81 2.07 11.32 -5.50
C SER A 81 3.58 11.48 -5.31
N SER A 82 4.11 11.13 -4.14
CA SER A 82 5.56 11.12 -3.89
C SER A 82 6.33 10.15 -4.80
N TYR A 83 5.71 9.09 -5.34
CA TYR A 83 6.38 8.15 -6.24
C TYR A 83 6.80 8.80 -7.56
N TYR A 84 6.08 9.82 -7.99
CA TYR A 84 6.44 10.56 -9.19
C TYR A 84 7.79 11.28 -9.09
N ILE A 85 8.32 11.54 -7.88
CA ILE A 85 9.63 12.21 -7.70
C ILE A 85 10.73 11.34 -8.32
N GLY A 86 10.83 10.07 -7.93
CA GLY A 86 11.87 9.16 -8.42
C GLY A 86 11.79 8.94 -9.94
N ALA A 87 10.57 8.74 -10.48
CA ALA A 87 10.36 8.54 -11.89
C ALA A 87 10.70 9.79 -12.74
N LEU A 88 10.24 10.97 -12.33
CA LEU A 88 10.52 12.23 -13.03
C LEU A 88 11.99 12.62 -12.93
N LEU A 89 12.60 12.44 -11.75
CA LEU A 89 14.01 12.73 -11.54
C LEU A 89 14.91 11.84 -12.43
N ALA A 90 14.60 10.54 -12.51
CA ALA A 90 15.36 9.61 -13.33
C ALA A 90 15.32 9.95 -14.82
N ARG A 91 14.11 10.26 -15.33
CA ARG A 91 13.94 10.46 -16.77
C ARG A 91 14.22 11.88 -17.24
N PHE A 92 13.89 12.89 -16.42
CA PHE A 92 13.94 14.30 -16.82
C PHE A 92 14.96 15.12 -16.04
N GLY A 93 15.66 14.51 -15.08
CA GLY A 93 16.63 15.22 -14.22
C GLY A 93 15.97 16.23 -13.26
N ARG A 94 14.64 16.30 -13.22
CA ARG A 94 13.92 17.25 -12.37
C ARG A 94 12.54 16.74 -11.96
N ALA A 95 12.17 17.01 -10.69
CA ALA A 95 10.83 16.77 -10.18
C ALA A 95 10.41 17.87 -9.20
N GLN A 96 9.22 18.44 -9.38
CA GLN A 96 8.63 19.38 -8.44
C GLN A 96 7.28 18.84 -7.96
N VAL A 97 7.26 18.34 -6.73
CA VAL A 97 6.09 17.67 -6.16
C VAL A 97 5.72 18.30 -4.83
N PRO A 98 4.46 18.78 -4.64
CA PRO A 98 3.97 19.18 -3.34
C PRO A 98 4.15 18.08 -2.31
N LEU A 99 4.48 18.44 -1.07
CA LEU A 99 4.49 17.48 0.03
C LEU A 99 3.15 16.75 0.06
N PRO A 100 3.15 15.42 0.08
CA PRO A 100 1.92 14.65 -0.01
C PRO A 100 0.99 14.98 1.15
N GLY A 101 -0.27 15.24 0.84
CA GLY A 101 -1.36 15.25 1.79
C GLY A 101 -1.49 13.87 2.43
N GLY A 102 -2.36 13.67 3.39
CA GLY A 102 -2.41 12.37 3.92
C GLY A 102 -3.53 12.00 4.84
N CYS A 103 -3.72 10.70 5.01
CA CYS A 103 -4.49 10.15 6.11
C CYS A 103 -3.84 10.52 7.43
N ASP A 104 -4.64 10.84 8.42
CA ASP A 104 -4.21 11.31 9.74
C ASP A 104 -3.82 10.13 10.67
N ILE A 105 -3.13 9.10 10.12
CA ILE A 105 -2.71 7.89 10.84
C ILE A 105 -1.29 7.99 11.43
N GLY A 106 -0.56 9.07 11.14
CA GLY A 106 0.79 9.29 11.64
C GLY A 106 1.69 10.05 10.67
N ARG A 107 2.86 10.44 11.17
CA ARG A 107 3.89 11.09 10.36
C ARG A 107 4.41 10.12 9.31
N ARG A 108 4.66 10.65 8.11
CA ARG A 108 5.33 9.92 7.03
C ARG A 108 6.43 10.82 6.49
N PRO A 109 7.56 10.88 7.18
CA PRO A 109 8.67 11.69 6.75
C PRO A 109 9.17 11.23 5.39
N ILE A 110 9.68 12.17 4.60
CA ILE A 110 10.28 11.91 3.30
C ILE A 110 11.82 11.99 3.37
N ASP A 111 12.37 12.03 4.57
CA ASP A 111 13.81 12.12 4.84
C ASP A 111 14.60 10.99 4.17
N GLN A 112 14.11 9.74 4.24
CA GLN A 112 14.76 8.61 3.58
C GLN A 112 14.71 8.71 2.04
N HIS A 113 13.64 9.31 1.48
CA HIS A 113 13.57 9.58 0.05
C HIS A 113 14.63 10.61 -0.36
N ILE A 114 14.69 11.72 0.37
CA ILE A 114 15.67 12.81 0.13
C ILE A 114 17.08 12.27 0.26
N LYS A 115 17.40 11.57 1.36
CA LYS A 115 18.69 10.92 1.58
C LYS A 115 19.11 10.06 0.39
N GLY A 116 18.21 9.23 -0.11
CA GLY A 116 18.49 8.36 -1.26
C GLY A 116 18.75 9.15 -2.54
N PHE A 117 17.97 10.18 -2.83
CA PHE A 117 18.17 11.01 -4.01
C PHE A 117 19.48 11.81 -3.95
N GLU A 118 19.81 12.37 -2.77
CA GLU A 118 21.07 13.09 -2.56
C GLU A 118 22.29 12.17 -2.71
N GLN A 119 22.20 10.94 -2.22
CA GLN A 119 23.25 9.95 -2.40
C GLN A 119 23.42 9.53 -3.87
N LEU A 120 22.35 9.54 -4.67
CA LEU A 120 22.42 9.36 -6.12
C LEU A 120 22.93 10.60 -6.87
N GLY A 121 23.23 11.71 -6.16
CA GLY A 121 23.80 12.94 -6.75
C GLY A 121 22.76 14.02 -7.06
N ALA A 122 21.51 13.86 -6.68
CA ALA A 122 20.50 14.91 -6.83
C ALA A 122 20.65 16.01 -5.76
N LYS A 123 20.26 17.23 -6.11
CA LYS A 123 20.06 18.34 -5.18
C LYS A 123 18.58 18.38 -4.83
N VAL A 124 18.24 18.26 -3.55
CA VAL A 124 16.85 18.28 -3.08
C VAL A 124 16.64 19.44 -2.13
N SER A 125 15.59 20.18 -2.35
CA SER A 125 15.18 21.26 -1.46
C SER A 125 13.67 21.23 -1.21
N ILE A 126 13.26 21.76 -0.06
CA ILE A 126 11.84 21.91 0.27
C ILE A 126 11.56 23.39 0.46
N HIS A 127 10.76 23.95 -0.44
CA HIS A 127 10.34 25.34 -0.38
C HIS A 127 8.83 25.47 -0.56
N HIS A 128 8.19 26.27 0.26
CA HIS A 128 6.74 26.54 0.21
C HIS A 128 5.88 25.26 0.17
N GLY A 129 6.29 24.20 0.91
CA GLY A 129 5.58 22.92 0.93
C GLY A 129 5.71 22.08 -0.33
N LYS A 130 6.71 22.36 -1.19
CA LYS A 130 7.05 21.57 -2.38
C LYS A 130 8.47 21.02 -2.28
N ILE A 131 8.62 19.79 -2.73
CA ILE A 131 9.91 19.15 -2.96
C ILE A 131 10.37 19.57 -4.36
N ASP A 132 11.55 20.15 -4.49
CA ASP A 132 12.24 20.40 -5.76
C ASP A 132 13.51 19.55 -5.76
N ALA A 133 13.53 18.50 -6.59
CA ALA A 133 14.66 17.61 -6.79
C ALA A 133 15.23 17.80 -8.20
N GLN A 134 16.55 17.96 -8.30
CA GLN A 134 17.23 18.19 -9.56
C GLN A 134 18.55 17.41 -9.61
N ALA A 135 18.87 16.84 -10.76
CA ALA A 135 20.14 16.18 -11.05
C ALA A 135 20.52 16.40 -12.51
N GLU A 136 21.79 16.70 -12.78
CA GLU A 136 22.33 16.65 -14.16
C GLU A 136 22.50 15.19 -14.58
N ASN A 137 23.10 14.38 -13.72
CA ASN A 137 23.25 12.94 -13.87
C ASN A 137 23.03 12.28 -12.51
N LEU A 138 22.31 11.16 -12.50
CA LEU A 138 22.25 10.29 -11.34
C LEU A 138 23.37 9.26 -11.42
N VAL A 139 24.06 9.04 -10.31
CA VAL A 139 25.19 8.10 -10.22
C VAL A 139 24.90 7.06 -9.16
N GLY A 140 25.03 5.80 -9.55
CA GLY A 140 24.81 4.66 -8.67
C GLY A 140 25.77 4.66 -7.48
N THR A 141 25.25 4.31 -6.30
CA THR A 141 25.99 4.36 -5.04
C THR A 141 25.45 3.33 -4.05
N HIS A 142 26.06 3.29 -2.87
CA HIS A 142 25.60 2.46 -1.76
C HIS A 142 24.70 3.30 -0.83
N ILE A 143 23.45 2.87 -0.66
CA ILE A 143 22.42 3.56 0.12
C ILE A 143 21.96 2.64 1.26
N TYR A 144 22.15 3.09 2.49
CA TYR A 144 21.59 2.43 3.67
C TYR A 144 20.35 3.20 4.15
N LEU A 145 19.22 2.52 4.25
CA LEU A 145 17.99 3.08 4.82
C LEU A 145 17.97 2.87 6.34
N ASP A 146 17.79 3.94 7.10
CA ASP A 146 17.80 3.89 8.56
C ASP A 146 16.62 3.08 9.13
N CYS A 147 15.53 3.03 8.37
CA CYS A 147 14.38 2.15 8.61
C CYS A 147 13.81 1.64 7.28
N PRO A 148 13.20 0.45 7.26
CA PRO A 148 12.49 -0.04 6.09
C PRO A 148 11.35 0.91 5.70
N SER A 149 11.50 1.60 4.58
CA SER A 149 10.51 2.54 4.06
C SER A 149 10.07 2.11 2.67
N VAL A 150 8.80 1.75 2.54
CA VAL A 150 8.20 1.37 1.26
C VAL A 150 8.36 2.49 0.23
N GLY A 151 7.98 3.71 0.62
CA GLY A 151 8.04 4.86 -0.27
C GLY A 151 9.45 5.19 -0.74
N ALA A 152 10.42 5.22 0.18
CA ALA A 152 11.82 5.48 -0.16
C ALA A 152 12.40 4.37 -1.03
N THR A 153 12.13 3.09 -0.70
CA THR A 153 12.61 1.96 -1.49
C THR A 153 12.15 2.03 -2.94
N ILE A 154 10.85 2.27 -3.19
CA ILE A 154 10.29 2.37 -4.55
C ILE A 154 10.86 3.59 -5.28
N ASN A 155 10.90 4.76 -4.64
CA ASN A 155 11.41 5.97 -5.27
C ASN A 155 12.89 5.87 -5.64
N ILE A 156 13.72 5.38 -4.72
CA ILE A 156 15.16 5.18 -4.97
C ILE A 156 15.37 4.13 -6.06
N MET A 157 14.58 3.05 -6.04
CA MET A 157 14.64 1.99 -7.05
C MET A 157 14.33 2.54 -8.44
N MET A 158 13.27 3.35 -8.60
CA MET A 158 12.95 4.01 -9.86
C MET A 158 14.06 4.96 -10.32
N ALA A 159 14.58 5.80 -9.42
CA ALA A 159 15.67 6.73 -9.73
C ALA A 159 16.95 5.99 -10.15
N ALA A 160 17.29 4.91 -9.46
CA ALA A 160 18.48 4.12 -9.71
C ALA A 160 18.45 3.30 -11.01
N CYS A 161 17.25 3.02 -11.56
CA CYS A 161 17.13 2.27 -12.82
C CYS A 161 17.83 2.95 -14.00
N MET A 162 17.93 4.28 -13.98
CA MET A 162 18.58 5.08 -15.03
C MET A 162 19.84 5.80 -14.54
N ALA A 163 20.30 5.52 -13.31
CA ALA A 163 21.54 6.08 -12.78
C ALA A 163 22.77 5.40 -13.40
N GLU A 164 23.84 6.16 -13.64
CA GLU A 164 25.10 5.61 -14.14
C GLU A 164 25.73 4.64 -13.13
N GLY A 165 26.06 3.44 -13.58
CA GLY A 165 26.74 2.45 -12.76
C GLY A 165 25.82 1.58 -11.91
N LYS A 166 26.22 1.26 -10.68
CA LYS A 166 25.54 0.31 -9.79
C LYS A 166 25.06 0.97 -8.50
N THR A 167 23.80 0.77 -8.17
CA THR A 167 23.23 1.13 -6.87
C THR A 167 23.00 -0.11 -6.01
N ILE A 168 23.31 -0.01 -4.72
CA ILE A 168 22.99 -1.02 -3.70
C ILE A 168 22.14 -0.32 -2.65
N ILE A 169 20.95 -0.86 -2.41
CA ILE A 169 20.06 -0.39 -1.34
C ILE A 169 20.07 -1.43 -0.25
N GLU A 170 20.54 -1.08 0.95
CA GLU A 170 20.51 -1.92 2.15
C GLU A 170 19.37 -1.51 3.07
N ASN A 171 18.84 -2.50 3.79
CA ASN A 171 17.67 -2.36 4.65
C ASN A 171 16.42 -1.81 3.93
N PRO A 172 16.13 -2.23 2.67
CA PRO A 172 14.92 -1.82 1.96
C PRO A 172 13.68 -2.44 2.62
N ALA A 173 12.53 -1.88 2.34
CA ALA A 173 11.26 -2.53 2.61
C ALA A 173 11.09 -3.77 1.69
N LYS A 174 10.34 -4.78 2.15
CA LYS A 174 10.26 -6.11 1.50
C LYS A 174 8.84 -6.47 1.04
N GLU A 175 7.91 -5.56 1.17
CA GLU A 175 6.50 -5.78 0.86
C GLU A 175 6.32 -6.32 -0.58
N PRO A 176 5.32 -7.20 -0.81
CA PRO A 176 5.11 -7.83 -2.11
C PRO A 176 5.01 -6.86 -3.28
N HIS A 177 4.42 -5.69 -3.08
CA HIS A 177 4.31 -4.68 -4.13
C HIS A 177 5.65 -4.02 -4.50
N ILE A 178 6.69 -4.09 -3.64
CA ILE A 178 8.05 -3.67 -4.01
C ILE A 178 8.66 -4.66 -5.00
N VAL A 179 8.46 -5.96 -4.75
CA VAL A 179 8.89 -7.02 -5.68
C VAL A 179 8.18 -6.87 -7.02
N ASP A 180 6.88 -6.55 -6.98
CA ASP A 180 6.08 -6.37 -8.18
C ASP A 180 6.52 -5.16 -9.01
N VAL A 181 6.82 -4.03 -8.37
CA VAL A 181 7.42 -2.86 -9.05
C VAL A 181 8.78 -3.20 -9.66
N ALA A 182 9.62 -3.96 -8.95
CA ALA A 182 10.91 -4.40 -9.50
C ALA A 182 10.71 -5.32 -10.72
N ASN A 183 9.73 -6.22 -10.69
CA ASN A 183 9.38 -7.08 -11.82
C ASN A 183 8.86 -6.27 -13.01
N PHE A 184 7.98 -5.29 -12.75
CA PHE A 184 7.51 -4.36 -13.78
C PHE A 184 8.67 -3.59 -14.43
N LEU A 185 9.58 -3.02 -13.63
CA LEU A 185 10.76 -2.33 -14.14
C LEU A 185 11.68 -3.26 -14.93
N ASN A 186 11.90 -4.47 -14.44
CA ASN A 186 12.68 -5.49 -15.15
C ASN A 186 12.03 -5.91 -16.46
N SER A 187 10.70 -5.99 -16.54
CA SER A 187 9.99 -6.26 -17.78
C SER A 187 10.16 -5.13 -18.80
N MET A 188 10.45 -3.92 -18.36
CA MET A 188 10.83 -2.79 -19.21
C MET A 188 12.33 -2.76 -19.57
N GLY A 189 13.12 -3.71 -19.10
CA GLY A 189 14.55 -3.79 -19.37
C GLY A 189 15.48 -3.28 -18.27
N ALA A 190 14.97 -2.94 -17.09
CA ALA A 190 15.81 -2.64 -15.94
C ALA A 190 16.60 -3.88 -15.47
N ASN A 191 17.64 -3.64 -14.69
CA ASN A 191 18.44 -4.72 -14.09
C ASN A 191 18.41 -4.60 -12.57
N ILE A 192 17.34 -5.10 -11.96
CA ILE A 192 17.09 -5.09 -10.52
C ILE A 192 17.12 -6.52 -9.99
N ARG A 193 17.85 -6.74 -8.91
CA ARG A 193 17.94 -8.04 -8.22
C ARG A 193 17.81 -7.85 -6.72
N GLY A 194 17.24 -8.83 -6.04
CA GLY A 194 17.13 -8.88 -4.59
C GLY A 194 15.95 -8.09 -4.01
N ALA A 195 15.00 -7.61 -4.82
CA ALA A 195 13.75 -7.08 -4.30
C ALA A 195 13.04 -8.13 -3.42
N GLY A 196 12.52 -7.71 -2.26
CA GLY A 196 11.96 -8.62 -1.25
C GLY A 196 12.99 -9.22 -0.29
N THR A 197 14.27 -8.89 -0.42
CA THR A 197 15.36 -9.31 0.48
C THR A 197 15.95 -8.10 1.23
N ASP A 198 16.99 -8.34 2.04
CA ASP A 198 17.68 -7.29 2.81
C ASP A 198 18.51 -6.34 1.95
N VAL A 199 18.75 -6.68 0.68
CA VAL A 199 19.62 -5.91 -0.22
C VAL A 199 19.07 -5.93 -1.63
N ILE A 200 18.79 -4.75 -2.19
CA ILE A 200 18.44 -4.57 -3.60
C ILE A 200 19.67 -4.07 -4.36
N ARG A 201 19.96 -4.68 -5.50
CA ARG A 201 21.07 -4.30 -6.40
C ARG A 201 20.47 -3.90 -7.74
N ILE A 202 20.88 -2.74 -8.22
CA ILE A 202 20.39 -2.15 -9.47
C ILE A 202 21.58 -1.75 -10.31
N VAL A 203 21.60 -2.19 -11.55
CA VAL A 203 22.54 -1.67 -12.55
C VAL A 203 21.74 -0.77 -13.48
N GLY A 204 22.09 0.50 -13.53
CA GLY A 204 21.37 1.46 -14.35
C GLY A 204 21.48 1.16 -15.84
N VAL A 205 20.45 1.55 -16.58
CA VAL A 205 20.34 1.38 -18.02
C VAL A 205 20.05 2.71 -18.70
N GLU A 206 20.47 2.86 -19.95
CA GLU A 206 20.24 4.10 -20.70
C GLU A 206 18.77 4.35 -21.03
N LYS A 207 18.01 3.27 -21.30
CA LYS A 207 16.61 3.33 -21.73
C LYS A 207 15.81 2.16 -21.20
N LEU A 208 14.55 2.45 -20.90
CA LEU A 208 13.52 1.46 -20.61
C LEU A 208 12.52 1.44 -21.77
N HIS A 209 11.94 0.27 -22.03
CA HIS A 209 11.07 0.03 -23.17
C HIS A 209 9.65 -0.38 -22.78
N LYS A 210 8.76 -0.48 -23.76
CA LYS A 210 7.38 -0.93 -23.56
C LYS A 210 7.29 -2.30 -22.88
N THR A 211 6.21 -2.49 -22.14
CA THR A 211 5.85 -3.77 -21.55
C THR A 211 4.34 -3.92 -21.45
N GLU A 212 3.88 -5.16 -21.41
CA GLU A 212 2.54 -5.54 -20.95
C GLU A 212 2.72 -6.26 -19.62
N TYR A 213 2.01 -5.81 -18.59
CA TYR A 213 2.23 -6.29 -17.24
C TYR A 213 0.94 -6.33 -16.43
N SER A 214 0.67 -7.50 -15.85
CA SER A 214 -0.47 -7.66 -14.92
C SER A 214 0.03 -7.57 -13.48
N ILE A 215 -0.48 -6.62 -12.71
CA ILE A 215 -0.08 -6.42 -11.33
C ILE A 215 -0.61 -7.51 -10.41
N ILE A 216 0.08 -7.73 -9.29
CA ILE A 216 -0.33 -8.72 -8.28
C ILE A 216 -1.67 -8.36 -7.63
N PRO A 217 -2.46 -9.36 -7.18
CA PRO A 217 -3.70 -9.14 -6.45
C PRO A 217 -3.47 -8.48 -5.08
N ASP A 218 -4.50 -7.79 -4.58
CA ASP A 218 -4.45 -7.05 -3.30
C ASP A 218 -4.56 -7.99 -2.09
N GLN A 219 -3.44 -8.19 -1.40
CA GLN A 219 -3.42 -8.98 -0.16
C GLN A 219 -4.29 -8.36 0.95
N ILE A 220 -4.47 -7.02 0.96
CA ILE A 220 -5.26 -6.34 1.99
C ILE A 220 -6.76 -6.52 1.72
N GLU A 221 -7.18 -6.46 0.46
CA GLU A 221 -8.55 -6.80 0.05
C GLU A 221 -8.86 -8.26 0.39
N ALA A 222 -7.95 -9.18 0.01
CA ALA A 222 -8.10 -10.60 0.33
C ALA A 222 -8.25 -10.84 1.84
N GLY A 223 -7.34 -10.31 2.65
CA GLY A 223 -7.41 -10.41 4.11
C GLY A 223 -8.66 -9.77 4.69
N THR A 224 -9.13 -8.65 4.13
CA THR A 224 -10.37 -8.00 4.57
C THR A 224 -11.59 -8.91 4.37
N PHE A 225 -11.69 -9.61 3.22
CA PHE A 225 -12.73 -10.64 3.04
C PHE A 225 -12.58 -11.80 4.01
N MET A 226 -11.34 -12.25 4.27
CA MET A 226 -11.10 -13.31 5.25
C MET A 226 -11.56 -12.89 6.66
N PHE A 227 -11.28 -11.65 7.09
CA PHE A 227 -11.77 -11.12 8.36
C PHE A 227 -13.30 -11.01 8.41
N ALA A 228 -13.94 -10.61 7.31
CA ALA A 228 -15.39 -10.55 7.22
C ALA A 228 -16.02 -11.94 7.45
N VAL A 229 -15.49 -12.97 6.80
CA VAL A 229 -15.95 -14.36 6.98
C VAL A 229 -15.66 -14.87 8.40
N ALA A 230 -14.50 -14.56 8.95
CA ALA A 230 -14.15 -14.92 10.32
C ALA A 230 -15.15 -14.35 11.32
N ALA A 231 -15.55 -13.08 11.14
CA ALA A 231 -16.47 -12.39 12.04
C ALA A 231 -17.93 -12.85 11.90
N THR A 232 -18.40 -13.06 10.66
CA THR A 232 -19.82 -13.40 10.39
C THR A 232 -20.10 -14.89 10.44
N GLY A 233 -19.08 -15.73 10.46
CA GLY A 233 -19.20 -17.17 10.20
C GLY A 233 -19.43 -17.45 8.71
N GLY A 234 -19.16 -18.67 8.29
CA GLY A 234 -19.38 -19.14 6.92
C GLY A 234 -18.19 -19.89 6.33
N ASP A 235 -18.28 -20.14 5.02
CA ASP A 235 -17.32 -20.91 4.22
C ASP A 235 -17.16 -20.23 2.86
N VAL A 236 -16.02 -19.58 2.64
CA VAL A 236 -15.78 -18.77 1.45
C VAL A 236 -14.42 -19.07 0.83
N LEU A 237 -14.41 -19.26 -0.50
CA LEU A 237 -13.21 -19.34 -1.30
C LEU A 237 -12.87 -17.93 -1.86
N VAL A 238 -11.73 -17.39 -1.43
CA VAL A 238 -11.16 -16.13 -1.90
C VAL A 238 -10.18 -16.49 -3.03
N LYS A 239 -10.49 -16.08 -4.25
CA LYS A 239 -9.75 -16.39 -5.48
C LYS A 239 -8.93 -15.21 -5.96
N ASN A 240 -7.98 -15.49 -6.86
CA ASN A 240 -7.03 -14.50 -7.38
C ASN A 240 -6.24 -13.88 -6.24
N VAL A 241 -5.52 -14.73 -5.50
CA VAL A 241 -4.65 -14.34 -4.40
C VAL A 241 -3.31 -15.07 -4.51
N ILE A 242 -2.30 -14.54 -3.89
CA ILE A 242 -1.03 -15.23 -3.69
C ILE A 242 -0.97 -15.61 -2.20
N PRO A 243 -1.22 -16.88 -1.83
CA PRO A 243 -1.33 -17.30 -0.42
C PRO A 243 -0.10 -16.92 0.40
N LYS A 244 1.08 -16.96 -0.20
CA LYS A 244 2.35 -16.54 0.41
C LYS A 244 2.33 -15.09 0.94
N HIS A 245 1.54 -14.21 0.34
CA HIS A 245 1.39 -12.83 0.80
C HIS A 245 0.44 -12.68 2.00
N LEU A 246 -0.30 -13.75 2.32
CA LEU A 246 -1.31 -13.77 3.40
C LEU A 246 -0.85 -14.55 4.64
N GLU A 247 0.37 -15.10 4.67
CA GLU A 247 0.83 -15.99 5.75
C GLU A 247 0.61 -15.43 7.16
N ALA A 248 1.00 -14.17 7.40
CA ALA A 248 0.82 -13.54 8.71
C ALA A 248 -0.65 -13.39 9.09
N THR A 249 -1.52 -13.08 8.11
CA THR A 249 -2.98 -12.95 8.29
C THR A 249 -3.61 -14.33 8.54
N THR A 250 -3.27 -15.30 7.71
CA THR A 250 -3.71 -16.70 7.84
C THR A 250 -3.34 -17.26 9.22
N ALA A 251 -2.09 -17.07 9.66
CA ALA A 251 -1.65 -17.55 10.97
C ALA A 251 -2.50 -16.97 12.11
N LYS A 252 -2.81 -15.66 12.09
CA LYS A 252 -3.62 -15.02 13.12
C LYS A 252 -5.09 -15.42 13.08
N LEU A 253 -5.65 -15.67 11.90
CA LEU A 253 -7.00 -16.20 11.76
C LEU A 253 -7.11 -17.64 12.28
N VAL A 254 -6.09 -18.47 12.06
CA VAL A 254 -6.02 -19.82 12.60
C VAL A 254 -5.90 -19.79 14.13
N GLU A 255 -5.03 -18.93 14.69
CA GLU A 255 -4.94 -18.72 16.14
C GLU A 255 -6.29 -18.27 16.74
N ALA A 256 -7.05 -17.44 16.01
CA ALA A 256 -8.36 -16.98 16.43
C ALA A 256 -9.47 -18.05 16.28
N GLY A 257 -9.16 -19.25 15.77
CA GLY A 257 -10.10 -20.38 15.69
C GLY A 257 -10.72 -20.64 14.33
N CYS A 258 -10.28 -19.95 13.28
CA CYS A 258 -10.73 -20.22 11.92
C CYS A 258 -9.96 -21.40 11.30
N LYS A 259 -10.58 -22.10 10.35
CA LYS A 259 -9.88 -23.04 9.48
C LYS A 259 -9.55 -22.35 8.16
N VAL A 260 -8.29 -22.44 7.73
CA VAL A 260 -7.83 -21.89 6.46
C VAL A 260 -7.20 -22.99 5.63
N GLU A 261 -7.58 -23.08 4.36
CA GLU A 261 -7.04 -24.02 3.37
C GLU A 261 -6.45 -23.21 2.22
N GLU A 262 -5.16 -23.46 1.88
CA GLU A 262 -4.46 -22.76 0.82
C GLU A 262 -4.44 -23.61 -0.46
N PHE A 263 -4.61 -22.95 -1.61
CA PHE A 263 -4.51 -23.49 -2.97
C PHE A 263 -3.51 -22.64 -3.76
N ASP A 264 -3.23 -22.97 -4.99
CA ASP A 264 -2.23 -22.26 -5.81
C ASP A 264 -2.53 -20.76 -5.96
N ASP A 265 -3.80 -20.42 -6.23
CA ASP A 265 -4.26 -19.03 -6.46
C ASP A 265 -5.49 -18.64 -5.62
N ALA A 266 -5.78 -19.40 -4.58
CA ALA A 266 -6.95 -19.19 -3.74
C ALA A 266 -6.69 -19.58 -2.28
N VAL A 267 -7.48 -18.98 -1.38
CA VAL A 267 -7.53 -19.33 0.03
C VAL A 267 -8.99 -19.54 0.43
N ARG A 268 -9.31 -20.68 1.04
CA ARG A 268 -10.61 -20.94 1.61
C ARG A 268 -10.58 -20.69 3.10
N ILE A 269 -11.47 -19.85 3.59
CA ILE A 269 -11.64 -19.60 5.01
C ILE A 269 -12.99 -20.14 5.48
N ILE A 270 -12.98 -20.85 6.61
CA ILE A 270 -14.14 -21.42 7.25
C ILE A 270 -14.16 -20.96 8.71
N SER A 271 -15.27 -20.39 9.13
CA SER A 271 -15.50 -19.96 10.51
C SER A 271 -16.89 -20.38 10.98
N ASN A 272 -16.98 -20.80 12.23
CA ASN A 272 -18.26 -21.07 12.91
C ASN A 272 -18.73 -19.90 13.79
N GLY A 273 -18.03 -18.76 13.69
CA GLY A 273 -18.31 -17.56 14.48
C GLY A 273 -17.83 -17.61 15.94
N LYS A 274 -17.22 -18.71 16.37
CA LYS A 274 -16.61 -18.81 17.72
C LYS A 274 -15.13 -18.48 17.61
N LEU A 275 -14.78 -17.33 18.16
CA LEU A 275 -13.43 -16.78 18.04
C LEU A 275 -12.74 -16.78 19.39
N HIS A 276 -11.43 -16.99 19.37
CA HIS A 276 -10.56 -16.96 20.54
C HIS A 276 -9.70 -15.70 20.55
N HIS A 277 -9.35 -15.25 21.75
CA HIS A 277 -8.42 -14.15 21.92
C HIS A 277 -7.03 -14.49 21.36
N THR A 278 -6.33 -13.49 20.84
CA THR A 278 -4.95 -13.62 20.40
C THR A 278 -4.19 -12.31 20.57
N GLN A 279 -2.88 -12.37 20.40
CA GLN A 279 -1.98 -11.21 20.42
C GLN A 279 -1.46 -10.92 19.03
N VAL A 280 -1.54 -9.66 18.63
CA VAL A 280 -1.06 -9.21 17.32
C VAL A 280 -0.12 -8.04 17.48
N THR A 281 1.01 -8.08 16.77
CA THR A 281 1.92 -6.95 16.64
C THR A 281 2.10 -6.64 15.17
N THR A 282 1.82 -5.39 14.76
CA THR A 282 2.09 -4.97 13.39
C THR A 282 3.59 -4.82 13.17
N LEU A 283 4.09 -5.33 12.06
CA LEU A 283 5.51 -5.29 11.69
C LEU A 283 5.66 -5.09 10.19
N PRO A 284 6.80 -4.58 9.70
CA PRO A 284 7.13 -4.65 8.28
C PRO A 284 7.02 -6.07 7.75
N TYR A 285 6.71 -6.22 6.47
CA TYR A 285 6.60 -7.54 5.83
C TYR A 285 7.88 -8.39 6.04
N PRO A 286 7.77 -9.69 6.38
CA PRO A 286 6.56 -10.54 6.35
C PRO A 286 5.73 -10.57 7.64
N GLY A 287 5.90 -9.60 8.55
CA GLY A 287 5.07 -9.50 9.74
C GLY A 287 3.62 -9.11 9.45
N PHE A 288 2.79 -9.03 10.50
CA PHE A 288 1.38 -8.70 10.36
C PHE A 288 1.21 -7.24 9.87
N PRO A 289 0.52 -7.02 8.73
CA PRO A 289 0.47 -5.71 8.11
C PRO A 289 -0.41 -4.72 8.91
N THR A 290 0.10 -3.50 9.12
CA THR A 290 -0.65 -2.41 9.75
C THR A 290 -1.96 -2.08 9.02
N ASP A 291 -2.04 -2.33 7.71
CA ASP A 291 -3.24 -2.11 6.90
C ASP A 291 -4.38 -3.11 7.19
N MET A 292 -4.12 -4.19 7.92
CA MET A 292 -5.13 -5.15 8.41
C MET A 292 -5.37 -5.05 9.91
N GLN A 293 -4.66 -4.18 10.61
CA GLN A 293 -4.77 -3.99 12.05
C GLN A 293 -6.20 -3.58 12.50
N PRO A 294 -6.91 -2.63 11.83
CA PRO A 294 -8.26 -2.28 12.22
C PRO A 294 -9.27 -3.43 12.05
N GLN A 295 -9.17 -4.20 10.97
CA GLN A 295 -10.04 -5.37 10.72
C GLN A 295 -9.82 -6.45 11.78
N MET A 296 -8.56 -6.69 12.14
CA MET A 296 -8.22 -7.64 13.20
C MET A 296 -8.77 -7.18 14.56
N ALA A 297 -8.68 -5.89 14.88
CA ALA A 297 -9.22 -5.36 16.13
C ALA A 297 -10.75 -5.53 16.22
N VAL A 298 -11.47 -5.37 15.11
CA VAL A 298 -12.91 -5.67 15.04
C VAL A 298 -13.19 -7.13 15.35
N LEU A 299 -12.42 -8.05 14.73
CA LEU A 299 -12.56 -9.48 14.97
C LEU A 299 -12.32 -9.83 16.44
N LEU A 300 -11.24 -9.30 17.02
CA LEU A 300 -10.89 -9.55 18.41
C LEU A 300 -11.87 -8.93 19.41
N GLY A 301 -12.59 -7.89 19.00
CA GLY A 301 -13.63 -7.26 19.83
C GLY A 301 -14.86 -8.13 20.08
N ILE A 302 -15.05 -9.19 19.29
CA ILE A 302 -16.10 -10.20 19.48
C ILE A 302 -15.52 -11.58 19.80
N ALA A 303 -14.21 -11.71 19.99
CA ALA A 303 -13.57 -12.96 20.40
C ALA A 303 -13.66 -13.18 21.90
N GLU A 304 -13.75 -14.44 22.33
CA GLU A 304 -13.80 -14.78 23.75
C GLU A 304 -12.47 -14.47 24.44
N GLY A 305 -12.52 -13.72 25.54
CA GLY A 305 -11.34 -13.37 26.35
C GLY A 305 -10.77 -11.99 26.06
N THR A 306 -9.51 -11.79 26.46
CA THR A 306 -8.80 -10.52 26.30
C THR A 306 -7.66 -10.65 25.28
N SER A 307 -7.70 -9.81 24.27
CA SER A 307 -6.69 -9.74 23.21
C SER A 307 -5.86 -8.47 23.33
N THR A 308 -4.69 -8.46 22.69
CA THR A 308 -3.87 -7.26 22.56
C THR A 308 -3.46 -7.03 21.12
N VAL A 309 -3.50 -5.78 20.69
CA VAL A 309 -2.98 -5.34 19.39
C VAL A 309 -1.93 -4.25 19.63
N THR A 310 -0.69 -4.53 19.26
CA THR A 310 0.42 -3.57 19.33
C THR A 310 0.67 -3.01 17.93
N GLU A 311 0.56 -1.68 17.79
CA GLU A 311 0.87 -0.97 16.55
C GLU A 311 2.28 -0.42 16.60
N SER A 312 3.16 -0.90 15.73
CA SER A 312 4.57 -0.48 15.72
C SER A 312 4.97 0.35 14.49
N ILE A 313 4.03 0.62 13.59
CA ILE A 313 4.31 1.32 12.32
C ILE A 313 3.83 2.78 12.35
N PHE A 314 2.61 3.03 12.89
CA PHE A 314 2.01 4.37 12.88
C PHE A 314 1.48 4.79 14.26
N GLU A 315 1.76 6.04 14.64
CA GLU A 315 1.44 6.57 15.97
C GLU A 315 -0.08 6.76 16.19
N ASN A 316 -0.84 7.06 15.15
CA ASN A 316 -2.26 7.42 15.24
C ASN A 316 -3.20 6.40 14.61
N ARG A 317 -2.81 5.11 14.57
CA ARG A 317 -3.57 4.08 13.87
C ARG A 317 -4.87 3.67 14.58
N PHE A 318 -5.02 3.97 15.86
CA PHE A 318 -6.18 3.56 16.67
C PHE A 318 -7.37 4.52 16.67
N LYS A 319 -7.40 5.53 15.78
CA LYS A 319 -8.53 6.50 15.72
C LYS A 319 -9.90 5.88 15.49
N TYR A 320 -9.97 4.70 14.90
CA TYR A 320 -11.22 3.97 14.69
C TYR A 320 -11.81 3.40 16.00
N VAL A 321 -11.02 3.30 17.06
CA VAL A 321 -11.46 2.73 18.35
C VAL A 321 -12.61 3.51 18.96
N ASP A 322 -12.61 4.84 18.84
CA ASP A 322 -13.71 5.69 19.31
C ASP A 322 -15.03 5.32 18.61
N GLU A 323 -14.96 5.00 17.32
CA GLU A 323 -16.14 4.60 16.54
C GLU A 323 -16.61 3.18 16.89
N LEU A 324 -15.66 2.26 17.14
CA LEU A 324 -16.02 0.91 17.64
C LEU A 324 -16.61 0.98 19.06
N THR A 325 -16.14 1.87 19.91
CA THR A 325 -16.69 2.09 21.25
C THR A 325 -18.14 2.56 21.18
N ARG A 326 -18.50 3.39 20.18
CA ARG A 326 -19.92 3.74 19.92
C ARG A 326 -20.77 2.54 19.53
N MET A 327 -20.16 1.53 18.93
CA MET A 327 -20.80 0.25 18.60
C MET A 327 -20.78 -0.76 19.76
N GLY A 328 -20.36 -0.35 20.97
CA GLY A 328 -20.32 -1.19 22.16
C GLY A 328 -19.05 -2.01 22.35
N ALA A 329 -17.98 -1.76 21.59
CA ALA A 329 -16.70 -2.43 21.80
C ALA A 329 -16.07 -2.02 23.15
N ASN A 330 -15.40 -2.97 23.81
CA ASN A 330 -14.65 -2.75 25.03
C ASN A 330 -13.15 -2.75 24.72
N ILE A 331 -12.65 -1.59 24.30
CA ILE A 331 -11.25 -1.41 23.88
C ILE A 331 -10.64 -0.25 24.66
N LYS A 332 -9.48 -0.50 25.26
CA LYS A 332 -8.65 0.54 25.90
C LYS A 332 -7.33 0.68 25.16
N VAL A 333 -7.01 1.88 24.72
CA VAL A 333 -5.73 2.16 24.05
C VAL A 333 -4.78 2.82 25.07
N GLU A 334 -3.59 2.23 25.22
CA GLU A 334 -2.50 2.74 26.03
C GLU A 334 -1.25 2.85 25.15
N SER A 335 -0.88 4.09 24.84
CA SER A 335 0.25 4.37 23.91
C SER A 335 0.02 3.70 22.55
N ASN A 336 0.80 2.69 22.21
CA ASN A 336 0.71 1.94 20.96
C ASN A 336 0.08 0.54 21.11
N ILE A 337 -0.60 0.29 22.23
CA ILE A 337 -1.24 -1.01 22.51
C ILE A 337 -2.74 -0.79 22.72
N ALA A 338 -3.56 -1.54 22.00
CA ALA A 338 -4.98 -1.71 22.28
C ALA A 338 -5.21 -2.99 23.07
N ILE A 339 -5.82 -2.87 24.24
CA ILE A 339 -6.31 -3.97 25.06
C ILE A 339 -7.79 -4.13 24.73
N ILE A 340 -8.17 -5.30 24.21
CA ILE A 340 -9.48 -5.59 23.65
C ILE A 340 -10.14 -6.70 24.48
N ASN A 341 -11.20 -6.36 25.18
CA ASN A 341 -12.01 -7.35 25.88
C ASN A 341 -13.19 -7.71 24.98
N GLY A 342 -13.33 -8.98 24.62
CA GLY A 342 -14.39 -9.42 23.75
C GLY A 342 -15.77 -9.16 24.34
N VAL A 343 -16.70 -8.72 23.48
CA VAL A 343 -18.12 -8.55 23.78
C VAL A 343 -18.93 -9.60 23.02
N ASN A 344 -20.12 -9.92 23.49
CA ASN A 344 -20.95 -10.91 22.83
C ASN A 344 -21.37 -10.46 21.43
N GLN A 345 -21.61 -9.16 21.24
CA GLN A 345 -22.09 -8.59 19.99
C GLN A 345 -21.88 -7.07 19.97
N TYR A 346 -21.64 -6.52 18.79
CA TYR A 346 -21.70 -5.08 18.57
C TYR A 346 -23.15 -4.61 18.43
N THR A 347 -23.38 -3.31 18.62
CA THR A 347 -24.69 -2.66 18.40
C THR A 347 -24.58 -1.68 17.24
N GLY A 348 -25.66 -1.54 16.47
CA GLY A 348 -25.74 -0.59 15.37
C GLY A 348 -25.57 0.86 15.85
N ALA A 349 -24.77 1.66 15.13
CA ALA A 349 -24.51 3.04 15.48
C ALA A 349 -24.21 3.90 14.23
N HIS A 350 -24.27 5.24 14.40
CA HIS A 350 -23.70 6.17 13.44
C HIS A 350 -22.21 6.27 13.64
N VAL A 351 -21.42 5.90 12.63
CA VAL A 351 -19.95 5.87 12.68
C VAL A 351 -19.32 6.61 11.51
N ASN A 352 -18.18 7.21 11.75
CA ASN A 352 -17.37 7.90 10.74
C ASN A 352 -16.12 7.09 10.42
N ALA A 353 -15.76 7.01 9.14
CA ALA A 353 -14.52 6.38 8.72
C ALA A 353 -13.35 7.39 8.80
N PRO A 354 -12.44 7.28 9.78
CA PRO A 354 -11.32 8.23 9.88
C PRO A 354 -10.28 8.02 8.77
N ASP A 355 -10.17 6.80 8.26
CA ASP A 355 -9.32 6.45 7.12
C ASP A 355 -9.90 5.25 6.35
N LEU A 356 -9.26 4.92 5.20
CA LEU A 356 -9.70 3.84 4.31
C LEU A 356 -9.80 2.47 5.03
N ARG A 357 -8.80 2.11 5.82
CA ARG A 357 -8.71 0.77 6.47
C ARG A 357 -9.66 0.67 7.66
N ALA A 358 -9.73 1.73 8.44
CA ALA A 358 -10.76 1.88 9.47
C ALA A 358 -12.17 1.78 8.87
N GLY A 359 -12.37 2.38 7.70
CA GLY A 359 -13.61 2.27 6.96
C GLY A 359 -14.01 0.83 6.65
N ALA A 360 -13.09 0.02 6.14
CA ALA A 360 -13.32 -1.41 5.88
C ALA A 360 -13.63 -2.17 7.17
N ALA A 361 -12.89 -1.90 8.25
CA ALA A 361 -13.11 -2.50 9.55
C ALA A 361 -14.51 -2.18 10.11
N LEU A 362 -14.96 -0.93 10.01
CA LEU A 362 -16.30 -0.52 10.46
C LEU A 362 -17.42 -1.17 9.63
N VAL A 363 -17.18 -1.49 8.35
CA VAL A 363 -18.14 -2.31 7.58
C VAL A 363 -18.22 -3.71 8.15
N ILE A 364 -17.10 -4.35 8.47
CA ILE A 364 -17.10 -5.69 9.09
C ILE A 364 -17.82 -5.63 10.45
N ALA A 365 -17.56 -4.62 11.29
CA ALA A 365 -18.27 -4.44 12.55
C ALA A 365 -19.78 -4.29 12.34
N GLY A 366 -20.21 -3.56 11.32
CA GLY A 366 -21.62 -3.41 10.95
C GLY A 366 -22.29 -4.72 10.50
N LEU A 367 -21.55 -5.64 9.86
CA LEU A 367 -22.07 -6.95 9.44
C LEU A 367 -22.42 -7.86 10.62
N VAL A 368 -21.78 -7.67 11.78
CA VAL A 368 -21.98 -8.47 12.99
C VAL A 368 -22.70 -7.72 14.11
N ALA A 369 -23.10 -6.46 13.86
CA ALA A 369 -23.82 -5.66 14.84
C ALA A 369 -25.31 -5.97 14.84
N ASP A 370 -25.92 -5.90 16.03
CA ASP A 370 -27.38 -5.90 16.15
C ASP A 370 -27.92 -4.50 15.87
N GLY A 371 -28.94 -4.41 15.01
CA GLY A 371 -29.53 -3.16 14.56
C GLY A 371 -28.88 -2.55 13.32
N ILE A 372 -29.12 -1.25 13.09
CA ILE A 372 -28.69 -0.55 11.87
C ILE A 372 -27.42 0.25 12.16
N THR A 373 -26.39 0.03 11.35
CA THR A 373 -25.17 0.86 11.35
C THR A 373 -25.19 1.79 10.13
N LEU A 374 -25.06 3.08 10.38
CA LEU A 374 -24.88 4.10 9.34
C LEU A 374 -23.43 4.56 9.33
N LYS A 375 -22.75 4.35 8.23
CA LYS A 375 -21.35 4.75 8.04
C LYS A 375 -21.29 6.03 7.21
N ILE A 376 -20.65 7.06 7.74
CA ILE A 376 -20.34 8.29 7.02
C ILE A 376 -18.89 8.20 6.54
N ILE A 377 -18.71 8.33 5.22
CA ILE A 377 -17.39 8.41 4.59
C ILE A 377 -17.18 9.88 4.23
N ASN A 378 -16.27 10.55 4.92
CA ASN A 378 -15.80 11.84 4.49
C ASN A 378 -14.85 11.62 3.30
N LYS A 379 -15.22 12.19 2.15
CA LYS A 379 -14.40 12.17 0.93
C LYS A 379 -13.14 13.02 1.07
#